data_136d5363e99f8c224f703ebc33210b93
#
_entry.id   136d5363e99f8c224f703ebc33210b93
#
_cell.length_a   1.000
_cell.length_b   1.000
_cell.length_c   1.000
_cell.angle_alpha   90.00
_cell.angle_beta   90.00
_cell.angle_gamma   90.00
#
_symmetry.space_group_name_H-M   'P 1'
#
loop_
_entity.id
_entity.type
_entity.pdbx_description
1 polymer ?
#
loop_
_entity_poly.entity_id
_entity_poly.type
_entity_poly.pdbx_seq_one_letter_code
_entity_poly.pdbx_strand_id
1 'polypeptide(L)'
;MFKYPTNYIAITQYYSTTHKALDLGWNSNYGGSNMPVHAAEDGTVVAVVKNYNKTDTDTPNYGNYVKIKHNEEYHTLYAHLAYGSVTLNVGDTVKKGEQIGLMGNTGYSTGNHLHYEVYKNGNKINPIECTYVYVDQTISKNTSATKGLLFYKEESKEDDLKDLEKLQKQIDELTKENVALKKANEELTIKVNNLQKFSFSYTALKTSYYKIKLYDNETLLIKDNQN
;
A
#
# COMPACT_ATOMS: atom_id res chain seq x y z
N MET A 1 9.25 15.03 8.84
CA MET A 1 10.09 13.86 9.15
C MET A 1 9.85 12.81 8.08
N PHE A 2 10.91 12.14 7.60
CA PHE A 2 10.85 11.26 6.46
C PHE A 2 10.41 9.84 6.84
N LYS A 3 9.59 9.20 5.98
CA LYS A 3 9.29 7.77 6.08
C LYS A 3 10.53 6.96 5.65
N TYR A 4 10.76 5.82 6.28
CA TYR A 4 11.80 4.89 5.84
C TYR A 4 11.52 4.39 4.42
N PRO A 5 12.51 4.43 3.50
CA PRO A 5 12.25 4.24 2.08
C PRO A 5 12.06 2.79 1.62
N THR A 6 12.21 1.81 2.52
CA THR A 6 12.00 0.39 2.23
C THR A 6 11.05 -0.25 3.22
N ASN A 7 10.42 -1.37 2.82
CA ASN A 7 9.48 -2.12 3.68
C ASN A 7 10.18 -2.99 4.73
N TYR A 8 11.49 -3.09 4.66
CA TYR A 8 12.30 -3.84 5.61
C TYR A 8 13.52 -3.02 6.00
N ILE A 9 13.87 -3.10 7.29
CA ILE A 9 14.96 -2.32 7.84
C ILE A 9 16.17 -3.22 8.04
N ALA A 10 17.17 -3.06 7.17
CA ALA A 10 18.47 -3.69 7.30
C ALA A 10 19.53 -2.65 6.95
N ILE A 11 20.10 -1.99 7.94
CA ILE A 11 21.19 -1.04 7.71
C ILE A 11 22.47 -1.86 7.53
N THR A 12 23.05 -1.76 6.34
CA THR A 12 24.32 -2.41 5.97
C THR A 12 25.50 -1.48 6.16
N GLN A 13 25.29 -0.16 5.97
CA GLN A 13 26.32 0.85 6.28
C GLN A 13 25.68 2.11 6.84
N TYR A 14 26.26 2.62 7.92
CA TYR A 14 25.81 3.84 8.60
C TYR A 14 26.46 5.09 8.00
N TYR A 15 25.77 6.23 8.20
CA TYR A 15 26.32 7.53 7.92
C TYR A 15 27.62 7.78 8.70
N SER A 16 28.64 8.30 8.01
CA SER A 16 29.94 8.61 8.59
C SER A 16 30.60 9.82 7.91
N THR A 17 31.81 10.14 8.33
CA THR A 17 32.61 11.21 7.69
C THR A 17 32.97 10.88 6.24
N THR A 18 33.14 9.61 5.91
CA THR A 18 33.52 9.12 4.57
C THR A 18 32.36 8.59 3.76
N HIS A 19 31.24 8.24 4.42
CA HIS A 19 30.01 7.73 3.80
C HIS A 19 28.82 8.59 4.23
N LYS A 20 28.46 9.57 3.40
CA LYS A 20 27.42 10.56 3.70
C LYS A 20 26.02 10.08 3.32
N ALA A 21 25.70 8.82 3.67
CA ALA A 21 24.45 8.15 3.33
C ALA A 21 24.11 7.06 4.35
N LEU A 22 22.98 6.45 4.18
CA LEU A 22 22.57 5.23 4.85
C LEU A 22 22.42 4.14 3.79
N ASP A 23 23.17 3.04 3.90
CA ASP A 23 22.96 1.91 3.00
C ASP A 23 22.01 0.88 3.63
N LEU A 24 21.02 0.49 2.84
CA LEU A 24 19.92 -0.36 3.27
C LEU A 24 19.92 -1.65 2.46
N GLY A 25 20.05 -2.77 3.17
CA GLY A 25 20.02 -4.11 2.59
C GLY A 25 18.60 -4.60 2.31
N TRP A 26 18.51 -5.83 1.84
CA TRP A 26 17.26 -6.47 1.44
C TRP A 26 16.93 -7.69 2.32
N ASN A 27 15.70 -8.19 2.18
CA ASN A 27 15.24 -9.41 2.82
C ASN A 27 14.31 -10.19 1.89
N SER A 28 14.48 -11.50 1.82
CA SER A 28 13.72 -12.38 0.93
C SER A 28 12.19 -12.32 1.15
N ASN A 29 11.76 -12.09 2.39
CA ASN A 29 10.33 -12.01 2.72
C ASN A 29 9.67 -10.68 2.32
N TYR A 30 10.46 -9.66 1.91
CA TYR A 30 9.99 -8.30 1.63
C TYR A 30 10.32 -7.84 0.19
N GLY A 31 10.46 -8.78 -0.74
CA GLY A 31 10.74 -8.47 -2.14
C GLY A 31 12.13 -8.92 -2.61
N GLY A 32 12.91 -9.56 -1.73
CA GLY A 32 14.24 -10.07 -2.06
C GLY A 32 15.21 -8.97 -2.45
N SER A 33 16.17 -9.31 -3.29
CA SER A 33 17.24 -8.40 -3.71
C SER A 33 16.76 -7.21 -4.54
N ASN A 34 15.54 -7.28 -5.10
CA ASN A 34 14.88 -6.21 -5.85
C ASN A 34 13.73 -5.59 -5.04
N MET A 35 13.91 -5.43 -3.74
CA MET A 35 12.91 -4.88 -2.85
C MET A 35 12.42 -3.49 -3.31
N PRO A 36 11.10 -3.20 -3.22
CA PRO A 36 10.55 -1.89 -3.56
C PRO A 36 11.20 -0.75 -2.76
N VAL A 37 11.48 0.35 -3.45
CA VAL A 37 11.97 1.60 -2.89
C VAL A 37 10.88 2.65 -3.02
N HIS A 38 10.61 3.36 -1.93
CA HIS A 38 9.52 4.31 -1.82
C HIS A 38 10.00 5.72 -1.53
N ALA A 39 9.26 6.72 -1.99
CA ALA A 39 9.49 8.11 -1.64
C ALA A 39 9.31 8.32 -0.13
N ALA A 40 10.28 8.95 0.51
CA ALA A 40 10.27 9.18 1.96
C ALA A 40 9.27 10.26 2.40
N GLU A 41 8.89 11.17 1.48
CA GLU A 41 7.91 12.24 1.70
C GLU A 41 7.35 12.68 0.34
N ASP A 42 6.23 13.42 0.34
CA ASP A 42 5.70 14.11 -0.84
C ASP A 42 6.78 14.99 -1.47
N GLY A 43 6.82 15.08 -2.79
CA GLY A 43 7.80 15.93 -3.43
C GLY A 43 7.79 15.91 -4.95
N THR A 44 8.78 16.58 -5.53
CA THR A 44 8.98 16.66 -6.98
C THR A 44 10.34 16.08 -7.34
N VAL A 45 10.40 15.25 -8.37
CA VAL A 45 11.64 14.69 -8.90
C VAL A 45 12.46 15.82 -9.54
N VAL A 46 13.68 16.04 -9.03
CA VAL A 46 14.59 17.09 -9.51
C VAL A 46 15.81 16.55 -10.26
N ALA A 47 16.11 15.27 -10.11
CA ALA A 47 17.12 14.58 -10.91
C ALA A 47 16.81 13.09 -10.99
N VAL A 48 17.08 12.48 -12.15
CA VAL A 48 16.88 11.06 -12.38
C VAL A 48 17.88 10.52 -13.41
N VAL A 49 18.42 9.32 -13.12
CA VAL A 49 19.11 8.45 -14.08
C VAL A 49 18.43 7.08 -14.00
N LYS A 50 18.01 6.52 -15.14
CA LYS A 50 17.17 5.30 -15.17
C LYS A 50 17.58 4.22 -16.16
N ASN A 51 18.57 4.46 -16.98
CA ASN A 51 19.00 3.52 -18.03
C ASN A 51 20.47 3.08 -17.88
N TYR A 52 21.01 3.20 -16.68
CA TYR A 52 22.35 2.72 -16.37
C TYR A 52 22.29 1.21 -16.06
N ASN A 53 22.99 0.39 -16.85
CA ASN A 53 22.90 -1.06 -16.78
C ASN A 53 24.19 -1.76 -16.31
N LYS A 54 25.12 -0.98 -15.72
CA LYS A 54 26.41 -1.49 -15.29
C LYS A 54 26.54 -1.45 -13.76
N THR A 55 27.39 -2.32 -13.25
CA THR A 55 27.99 -2.23 -11.91
C THR A 55 29.43 -1.74 -12.11
N ASP A 56 29.82 -0.68 -11.41
CA ASP A 56 31.16 -0.14 -11.46
C ASP A 56 31.87 -0.37 -10.13
N THR A 57 33.15 -0.69 -10.20
CA THR A 57 34.00 -0.82 -9.00
C THR A 57 35.11 0.22 -8.95
N ASP A 58 35.34 0.91 -10.05
CA ASP A 58 36.51 1.79 -10.22
C ASP A 58 36.18 3.28 -10.16
N THR A 59 34.94 3.66 -10.52
CA THR A 59 34.52 5.05 -10.56
C THR A 59 33.30 5.28 -9.69
N PRO A 60 33.38 6.06 -8.61
CA PRO A 60 32.24 6.37 -7.79
C PRO A 60 31.12 7.04 -8.57
N ASN A 61 29.96 6.38 -8.66
CA ASN A 61 28.74 6.92 -9.26
C ASN A 61 27.50 6.27 -8.65
N TYR A 62 26.35 6.93 -8.77
CA TYR A 62 25.08 6.47 -8.20
C TYR A 62 24.36 5.37 -9.01
N GLY A 63 24.84 5.06 -10.23
CA GLY A 63 24.06 4.23 -11.13
C GLY A 63 22.69 4.84 -11.45
N ASN A 64 21.64 4.04 -11.42
CA ASN A 64 20.28 4.56 -11.49
C ASN A 64 19.89 5.19 -10.16
N TYR A 65 19.34 6.40 -10.23
CA TYR A 65 18.92 7.10 -9.03
C TYR A 65 17.74 8.04 -9.29
N VAL A 66 17.03 8.35 -8.23
CA VAL A 66 16.00 9.39 -8.17
C VAL A 66 16.39 10.37 -7.07
N LYS A 67 16.32 11.68 -7.35
CA LYS A 67 16.44 12.74 -6.34
C LYS A 67 15.14 13.52 -6.28
N ILE A 68 14.58 13.65 -5.08
CA ILE A 68 13.29 14.29 -4.82
C ILE A 68 13.51 15.54 -3.98
N LYS A 69 12.94 16.66 -4.41
CA LYS A 69 12.80 17.89 -3.61
C LYS A 69 11.47 17.82 -2.86
N HIS A 70 11.52 17.87 -1.55
CA HIS A 70 10.32 17.86 -0.69
C HIS A 70 9.86 19.29 -0.36
N ASN A 71 10.81 20.17 -0.09
CA ASN A 71 10.58 21.59 0.13
C ASN A 71 11.87 22.37 -0.12
N GLU A 72 11.95 23.65 0.26
CA GLU A 72 13.13 24.48 0.03
C GLU A 72 14.35 24.03 0.84
N GLU A 73 14.15 23.36 1.97
CA GLU A 73 15.21 22.87 2.84
C GLU A 73 15.68 21.45 2.51
N TYR A 74 14.74 20.54 2.16
CA TYR A 74 15.00 19.12 2.17
C TYR A 74 14.88 18.45 0.81
N HIS A 75 15.89 17.62 0.51
CA HIS A 75 15.86 16.68 -0.62
C HIS A 75 16.27 15.28 -0.12
N THR A 76 15.82 14.26 -0.85
CA THR A 76 16.30 12.89 -0.68
C THR A 76 16.84 12.35 -1.99
N LEU A 77 17.80 11.42 -1.91
CA LEU A 77 18.36 10.71 -3.07
C LEU A 77 18.36 9.20 -2.79
N TYR A 78 17.95 8.45 -3.79
CA TYR A 78 17.81 7.01 -3.78
C TYR A 78 18.62 6.43 -4.92
N ALA A 79 19.71 5.74 -4.63
CA ALA A 79 20.68 5.29 -5.63
C ALA A 79 20.84 3.78 -5.71
N HIS A 80 21.61 3.34 -6.69
CA HIS A 80 21.85 1.95 -7.05
C HIS A 80 20.59 1.18 -7.45
N LEU A 81 19.57 1.90 -7.95
CA LEU A 81 18.29 1.30 -8.34
C LEU A 81 18.46 0.35 -9.51
N ALA A 82 17.59 -0.67 -9.57
CA ALA A 82 17.63 -1.69 -10.59
C ALA A 82 17.38 -1.09 -11.99
N TYR A 83 18.08 -1.63 -12.98
CA TYR A 83 17.87 -1.26 -14.38
C TYR A 83 16.41 -1.48 -14.80
N GLY A 84 15.83 -0.50 -15.48
CA GLY A 84 14.46 -0.55 -15.97
C GLY A 84 13.37 -0.42 -14.91
N SER A 85 13.72 -0.25 -13.62
CA SER A 85 12.73 -0.15 -12.54
C SER A 85 12.18 1.26 -12.30
N VAL A 86 12.89 2.30 -12.77
CA VAL A 86 12.51 3.70 -12.58
C VAL A 86 11.74 4.20 -13.79
N THR A 87 10.48 4.58 -13.60
CA THR A 87 9.62 5.13 -14.66
C THR A 87 9.52 6.66 -14.62
N LEU A 88 9.89 7.27 -13.49
CA LEU A 88 9.79 8.71 -13.23
C LEU A 88 10.67 9.55 -14.15
N ASN A 89 10.26 10.81 -14.35
CA ASN A 89 11.01 11.84 -15.06
C ASN A 89 11.20 13.06 -14.15
N VAL A 90 12.15 13.91 -14.50
CA VAL A 90 12.31 15.21 -13.82
C VAL A 90 11.04 16.02 -14.00
N GLY A 91 10.52 16.58 -12.92
CA GLY A 91 9.27 17.33 -12.85
C GLY A 91 8.07 16.51 -12.38
N ASP A 92 8.14 15.18 -12.37
CA ASP A 92 7.06 14.34 -11.82
C ASP A 92 6.91 14.57 -10.32
N THR A 93 5.68 14.54 -9.84
CA THR A 93 5.35 14.61 -8.42
C THR A 93 5.14 13.22 -7.88
N VAL A 94 5.59 12.97 -6.66
CA VAL A 94 5.43 11.70 -5.95
C VAL A 94 4.81 11.94 -4.58
N LYS A 95 4.09 10.94 -4.10
CA LYS A 95 3.52 10.91 -2.75
C LYS A 95 4.42 10.13 -1.79
N LYS A 96 4.40 10.50 -0.52
CA LYS A 96 5.02 9.75 0.56
C LYS A 96 4.59 8.29 0.53
N GLY A 97 5.56 7.39 0.46
CA GLY A 97 5.30 5.95 0.36
C GLY A 97 4.99 5.45 -1.05
N GLU A 98 4.97 6.30 -2.07
CA GLU A 98 4.85 5.88 -3.45
C GLU A 98 6.12 5.15 -3.91
N GLN A 99 5.96 4.04 -4.64
CA GLN A 99 7.10 3.30 -5.17
C GLN A 99 7.76 4.09 -6.30
N ILE A 100 9.07 4.33 -6.16
CA ILE A 100 9.87 5.11 -7.12
C ILE A 100 10.87 4.28 -7.91
N GLY A 101 11.03 3.00 -7.56
CA GLY A 101 11.91 2.05 -8.21
C GLY A 101 12.06 0.78 -7.40
N LEU A 102 13.01 -0.05 -7.81
CA LEU A 102 13.42 -1.26 -7.08
C LEU A 102 14.88 -1.13 -6.67
N MET A 103 15.22 -1.70 -5.53
CA MET A 103 16.59 -1.87 -5.08
C MET A 103 17.40 -2.65 -6.13
N GLY A 104 18.64 -2.28 -6.35
CA GLY A 104 19.49 -2.92 -7.34
C GLY A 104 20.97 -2.85 -6.99
N ASN A 105 21.81 -2.99 -8.03
CA ASN A 105 23.27 -3.00 -7.90
C ASN A 105 23.94 -2.22 -9.05
N THR A 106 23.33 -1.15 -9.51
CA THR A 106 23.86 -0.33 -10.60
C THR A 106 24.81 0.75 -10.08
N GLY A 107 25.80 1.16 -10.88
CA GLY A 107 26.82 2.11 -10.49
C GLY A 107 27.90 1.53 -9.59
N TYR A 108 28.53 2.37 -8.76
CA TYR A 108 29.58 1.95 -7.83
C TYR A 108 28.98 1.21 -6.64
N SER A 109 28.82 -0.10 -6.78
CA SER A 109 28.14 -0.93 -5.81
C SER A 109 28.70 -2.36 -5.80
N THR A 110 28.83 -2.98 -4.66
CA THR A 110 29.38 -4.33 -4.46
C THR A 110 28.28 -5.40 -4.29
N GLY A 111 27.01 -5.00 -4.22
CA GLY A 111 25.88 -5.91 -4.03
C GLY A 111 24.57 -5.14 -3.95
N ASN A 112 23.44 -5.84 -4.09
CA ASN A 112 22.13 -5.20 -4.05
C ASN A 112 21.88 -4.50 -2.71
N HIS A 113 21.72 -3.19 -2.75
CA HIS A 113 21.36 -2.34 -1.62
C HIS A 113 20.73 -1.04 -2.12
N LEU A 114 20.09 -0.30 -1.25
CA LEU A 114 19.68 1.08 -1.47
C LEU A 114 20.66 2.01 -0.78
N HIS A 115 21.31 2.87 -1.53
CA HIS A 115 22.06 4.01 -1.00
C HIS A 115 21.11 5.20 -0.86
N TYR A 116 20.86 5.61 0.38
CA TYR A 116 19.88 6.63 0.75
C TYR A 116 20.53 7.83 1.38
N GLU A 117 20.32 9.01 0.77
CA GLU A 117 20.84 10.29 1.25
C GLU A 117 19.71 11.24 1.60
N VAL A 118 19.91 12.01 2.66
CA VAL A 118 19.07 13.17 3.00
C VAL A 118 19.91 14.42 2.96
N TYR A 119 19.37 15.44 2.32
CA TYR A 119 19.97 16.77 2.24
C TYR A 119 19.12 17.76 3.02
N LYS A 120 19.80 18.62 3.77
CA LYS A 120 19.21 19.81 4.39
C LYS A 120 20.01 21.03 3.97
N ASN A 121 19.35 22.02 3.35
CA ASN A 121 19.99 23.24 2.83
C ASN A 121 21.22 22.93 1.95
N GLY A 122 21.10 21.93 1.08
CA GLY A 122 22.15 21.49 0.16
C GLY A 122 23.25 20.61 0.77
N ASN A 123 23.29 20.43 2.09
CA ASN A 123 24.27 19.59 2.78
C ASN A 123 23.70 18.22 3.11
N LYS A 124 24.50 17.16 2.91
CA LYS A 124 24.12 15.81 3.33
C LYS A 124 24.14 15.72 4.86
N ILE A 125 23.05 15.26 5.43
CA ILE A 125 22.89 15.01 6.87
C ILE A 125 22.69 13.53 7.14
N ASN A 126 22.85 13.12 8.40
CA ASN A 126 22.61 11.75 8.80
C ASN A 126 21.12 11.40 8.64
N PRO A 127 20.76 10.45 7.74
CA PRO A 127 19.35 10.12 7.49
C PRO A 127 18.61 9.62 8.72
N ILE A 128 19.32 8.99 9.65
CA ILE A 128 18.77 8.46 10.90
C ILE A 128 18.11 9.55 11.76
N GLU A 129 18.66 10.75 11.77
CA GLU A 129 18.18 11.85 12.60
C GLU A 129 16.85 12.45 12.12
N CYS A 130 16.44 12.15 10.88
CA CYS A 130 15.26 12.73 10.26
C CYS A 130 14.32 11.71 9.60
N THR A 131 14.62 10.41 9.73
CA THR A 131 13.82 9.34 9.14
C THR A 131 13.16 8.52 10.25
N TYR A 132 11.89 8.19 10.10
CA TYR A 132 11.16 7.35 11.04
C TYR A 132 10.68 6.06 10.39
N VAL A 133 10.46 5.08 11.22
CA VAL A 133 9.87 3.79 10.86
C VAL A 133 8.56 3.63 11.61
N TYR A 134 7.49 3.31 10.91
CA TYR A 134 6.34 2.71 11.56
C TYR A 134 6.70 1.26 11.89
N VAL A 135 6.91 0.97 13.14
CA VAL A 135 6.98 -0.43 13.61
C VAL A 135 5.53 -0.86 13.82
N ASP A 136 4.98 -1.62 12.89
CA ASP A 136 3.81 -2.43 13.19
C ASP A 136 4.19 -3.37 14.35
N GLN A 137 3.45 -3.31 15.45
CA GLN A 137 3.72 -4.13 16.65
C GLN A 137 3.62 -5.63 16.36
N THR A 138 3.17 -6.03 15.20
CA THR A 138 3.14 -7.42 14.72
C THR A 138 4.46 -7.89 14.13
N ILE A 139 5.42 -7.01 13.84
CA ILE A 139 6.77 -7.42 13.46
C ILE A 139 7.46 -7.98 14.70
N SER A 140 7.40 -9.29 14.78
CA SER A 140 8.06 -10.13 15.77
C SER A 140 9.40 -9.52 16.20
N LYS A 141 9.60 -9.44 17.52
CA LYS A 141 10.82 -9.06 18.24
C LYS A 141 12.04 -9.89 17.83
N ASN A 142 12.42 -9.86 16.57
CA ASN A 142 13.66 -10.50 16.13
C ASN A 142 14.80 -9.53 16.40
N THR A 143 15.36 -9.69 17.58
CA THR A 143 16.23 -8.80 18.35
C THR A 143 17.58 -8.47 17.71
N SER A 144 17.95 -9.11 16.61
CA SER A 144 19.22 -8.83 15.92
C SER A 144 19.14 -7.66 14.93
N ALA A 145 17.98 -7.43 14.31
CA ALA A 145 17.77 -6.32 13.37
C ALA A 145 17.39 -5.01 14.07
N THR A 146 16.94 -5.07 15.32
CA THR A 146 16.45 -3.92 16.09
C THR A 146 17.50 -3.20 16.91
N LYS A 147 18.74 -3.67 16.97
CA LYS A 147 19.79 -3.07 17.79
C LYS A 147 20.27 -1.68 17.36
N GLY A 148 19.75 -1.13 16.26
CA GLY A 148 20.01 0.23 15.79
C GLY A 148 18.77 1.06 15.48
N LEU A 149 17.59 0.57 15.83
CA LEU A 149 16.32 1.06 15.27
C LEU A 149 15.37 1.63 16.32
N LEU A 150 15.86 2.48 17.17
CA LEU A 150 14.99 3.31 18.01
C LEU A 150 14.95 4.73 17.44
N PHE A 151 14.24 4.90 16.31
CA PHE A 151 13.88 6.23 15.82
C PHE A 151 12.45 6.53 16.16
N TYR A 152 12.14 6.64 17.44
CA TYR A 152 10.95 7.29 17.91
C TYR A 152 11.28 8.76 18.14
N LYS A 153 10.83 9.64 17.24
CA LYS A 153 10.36 10.94 17.66
C LYS A 153 8.85 10.90 17.50
N GLU A 154 8.14 10.90 18.62
CA GLU A 154 6.71 11.11 18.65
C GLU A 154 6.42 12.45 17.94
N GLU A 155 5.94 12.40 16.70
CA GLU A 155 5.20 13.51 16.13
C GLU A 155 3.78 13.40 16.65
N SER A 156 3.33 14.47 17.25
CA SER A 156 2.05 14.74 17.88
C SER A 156 0.99 13.63 17.75
N LYS A 157 0.85 12.86 18.81
CA LYS A 157 -0.27 11.91 19.03
C LYS A 157 -1.66 12.51 18.75
N GLU A 158 -1.78 13.81 18.62
CA GLU A 158 -3.04 14.52 18.51
C GLU A 158 -3.63 14.49 17.10
N ASP A 159 -2.81 14.55 16.05
CA ASP A 159 -3.30 14.48 14.67
C ASP A 159 -3.50 13.02 14.23
N ASP A 160 -2.61 12.12 14.63
CA ASP A 160 -2.77 10.67 14.41
C ASP A 160 -3.98 10.11 15.18
N LEU A 161 -4.25 10.62 16.39
CA LEU A 161 -5.44 10.24 17.17
C LEU A 161 -6.73 10.68 16.47
N LYS A 162 -6.79 11.90 15.94
CA LYS A 162 -7.95 12.41 15.19
C LYS A 162 -8.22 11.62 13.92
N ASP A 163 -7.17 11.24 13.20
CA ASP A 163 -7.31 10.41 12.00
C ASP A 163 -7.75 8.98 12.35
N LEU A 164 -7.23 8.40 13.44
CA LEU A 164 -7.69 7.12 13.97
C LEU A 164 -9.15 7.15 14.43
N GLU A 165 -9.59 8.19 15.15
CA GLU A 165 -10.97 8.38 15.56
C GLU A 165 -11.92 8.52 14.36
N LYS A 166 -11.49 9.24 13.31
CA LYS A 166 -12.23 9.40 12.07
C LYS A 166 -12.36 8.07 11.31
N LEU A 167 -11.28 7.31 11.21
CA LEU A 167 -11.27 5.98 10.60
C LEU A 167 -12.15 4.99 11.38
N GLN A 168 -12.08 5.00 12.71
CA GLN A 168 -12.91 4.16 13.56
C GLN A 168 -14.40 4.46 13.35
N LYS A 169 -14.77 5.73 13.25
CA LYS A 169 -16.15 6.14 12.96
C LYS A 169 -16.63 5.64 11.59
N GLN A 170 -15.78 5.70 10.57
CA GLN A 170 -16.11 5.15 9.25
C GLN A 170 -16.28 3.62 9.28
N ILE A 171 -15.45 2.91 10.03
CA ILE A 171 -15.57 1.46 10.23
C ILE A 171 -16.90 1.13 10.91
N ASP A 172 -17.29 1.88 11.92
CA ASP A 172 -18.55 1.66 12.63
C ASP A 172 -19.78 1.92 11.74
N GLU A 173 -19.73 2.97 10.91
CA GLU A 173 -20.77 3.27 9.92
C GLU A 173 -20.90 2.17 8.86
N LEU A 174 -19.79 1.74 8.26
CA LEU A 174 -19.75 0.65 7.29
C LEU A 174 -20.20 -0.69 7.90
N THR A 175 -19.89 -0.92 9.16
CA THR A 175 -20.33 -2.14 9.87
C THR A 175 -21.85 -2.14 10.03
N LYS A 176 -22.46 -1.02 10.38
CA LYS A 176 -23.93 -0.87 10.47
C LYS A 176 -24.59 -1.09 9.11
N GLU A 177 -24.02 -0.52 8.06
CA GLU A 177 -24.54 -0.68 6.70
C GLU A 177 -24.45 -2.13 6.24
N ASN A 178 -23.35 -2.81 6.51
CA ASN A 178 -23.20 -4.24 6.20
C ASN A 178 -24.21 -5.12 6.94
N VAL A 179 -24.54 -4.82 8.19
CA VAL A 179 -25.57 -5.55 8.94
C VAL A 179 -26.94 -5.32 8.30
N ALA A 180 -27.27 -4.09 7.92
CA ALA A 180 -28.53 -3.78 7.24
C ALA A 180 -28.66 -4.47 5.87
N LEU A 181 -27.59 -4.47 5.09
CA LEU A 181 -27.53 -5.16 3.78
C LEU A 181 -27.69 -6.68 3.93
N LYS A 182 -27.07 -7.29 4.92
CA LYS A 182 -27.26 -8.73 5.20
C LYS A 182 -28.71 -9.05 5.48
N LYS A 183 -29.37 -8.26 6.33
CA LYS A 183 -30.79 -8.44 6.65
C LYS A 183 -31.67 -8.26 5.41
N ALA A 184 -31.43 -7.24 4.61
CA ALA A 184 -32.16 -7.03 3.35
C ALA A 184 -31.98 -8.18 2.36
N ASN A 185 -30.76 -8.74 2.25
CA ASN A 185 -30.48 -9.91 1.41
C ASN A 185 -31.20 -11.17 1.90
N GLU A 186 -31.30 -11.38 3.21
CA GLU A 186 -32.08 -12.49 3.78
C GLU A 186 -33.57 -12.35 3.43
N GLU A 187 -34.15 -11.14 3.59
CA GLU A 187 -35.53 -10.86 3.23
C GLU A 187 -35.80 -11.06 1.72
N LEU A 188 -34.89 -10.61 0.86
CA LEU A 188 -34.95 -10.83 -0.58
C LEU A 188 -34.88 -12.32 -0.94
N THR A 189 -34.01 -13.05 -0.28
CA THR A 189 -33.87 -14.51 -0.47
C THR A 189 -35.16 -15.24 -0.14
N ILE A 190 -35.83 -14.86 0.95
CA ILE A 190 -37.14 -15.42 1.32
C ILE A 190 -38.20 -15.10 0.25
N LYS A 191 -38.23 -13.84 -0.25
CA LYS A 191 -39.15 -13.43 -1.32
C LYS A 191 -38.91 -14.22 -2.61
N VAL A 192 -37.68 -14.39 -3.01
CA VAL A 192 -37.30 -15.15 -4.20
C VAL A 192 -37.72 -16.61 -4.07
N ASN A 193 -37.45 -17.24 -2.91
CA ASN A 193 -37.86 -18.63 -2.64
C ASN A 193 -39.38 -18.81 -2.68
N ASN A 194 -40.12 -17.83 -2.16
CA ASN A 194 -41.57 -17.85 -2.21
C ASN A 194 -42.11 -17.69 -3.64
N LEU A 195 -41.53 -16.81 -4.45
CA LEU A 195 -41.88 -16.66 -5.85
C LEU A 195 -41.54 -17.91 -6.68
N GLN A 196 -40.43 -18.56 -6.41
CA GLN A 196 -40.08 -19.83 -7.05
C GLN A 196 -41.05 -20.93 -6.72
N LYS A 197 -41.46 -21.05 -5.44
CA LYS A 197 -42.53 -22.02 -5.05
C LYS A 197 -43.83 -21.72 -5.77
N PHE A 198 -44.20 -20.45 -5.93
CA PHE A 198 -45.38 -20.05 -6.66
C PHE A 198 -45.28 -20.40 -8.16
N SER A 199 -44.13 -20.14 -8.79
CA SER A 199 -43.84 -20.51 -10.18
C SER A 199 -43.90 -22.05 -10.39
N PHE A 200 -43.34 -22.81 -9.48
CA PHE A 200 -43.40 -24.30 -9.54
C PHE A 200 -44.83 -24.82 -9.42
N SER A 201 -45.65 -24.24 -8.52
CA SER A 201 -47.05 -24.56 -8.39
C SER A 201 -47.85 -24.24 -9.65
N TYR A 202 -47.55 -23.13 -10.32
CA TYR A 202 -48.16 -22.73 -11.58
C TYR A 202 -47.81 -23.67 -12.75
N THR A 203 -46.60 -24.19 -12.80
CA THR A 203 -46.13 -25.10 -13.85
C THR A 203 -46.68 -26.52 -13.67
N ALA A 204 -46.88 -26.97 -12.41
CA ALA A 204 -47.44 -28.30 -12.08
C ALA A 204 -48.95 -28.41 -12.34
N LEU A 205 -49.63 -27.27 -12.50
CA LEU A 205 -51.08 -27.22 -12.57
C LEU A 205 -51.64 -27.20 -14.03
N LYS A 206 -50.94 -27.74 -15.00
CA LYS A 206 -51.38 -27.75 -16.40
C LYS A 206 -52.41 -28.79 -16.80
N THR A 207 -53.06 -29.41 -15.82
CA THR A 207 -54.20 -30.34 -16.12
C THR A 207 -55.33 -30.17 -15.11
N SER A 208 -56.40 -29.57 -15.54
CA SER A 208 -57.76 -29.61 -14.97
C SER A 208 -58.00 -28.86 -13.65
N TYR A 209 -58.58 -27.68 -13.73
CA TYR A 209 -59.10 -26.84 -12.64
C TYR A 209 -58.11 -26.31 -11.63
N TYR A 210 -57.90 -25.01 -11.66
CA TYR A 210 -56.95 -24.33 -10.75
C TYR A 210 -57.69 -23.54 -9.69
N LYS A 211 -57.37 -23.82 -8.45
CA LYS A 211 -57.72 -23.00 -7.30
C LYS A 211 -56.50 -22.24 -6.87
N ILE A 212 -56.34 -21.00 -7.27
CA ILE A 212 -55.27 -20.13 -6.85
C ILE A 212 -55.74 -19.41 -5.58
N LYS A 213 -55.10 -19.66 -4.46
CA LYS A 213 -55.32 -18.92 -3.21
C LYS A 213 -54.39 -17.71 -3.24
N LEU A 214 -54.92 -16.53 -3.45
CA LEU A 214 -54.17 -15.29 -3.31
C LEU A 214 -53.97 -14.96 -1.82
N TYR A 215 -52.91 -14.29 -1.49
CA TYR A 215 -52.44 -14.08 -0.10
C TYR A 215 -53.39 -13.23 0.76
N ASP A 216 -54.41 -12.62 0.20
CA ASP A 216 -55.42 -11.79 0.87
C ASP A 216 -56.78 -12.45 1.05
N ASN A 217 -56.82 -13.77 1.27
CA ASN A 217 -58.06 -14.53 1.43
C ASN A 217 -58.99 -14.57 0.22
N GLU A 218 -58.64 -14.04 -0.91
CA GLU A 218 -59.39 -14.18 -2.15
C GLU A 218 -58.99 -15.48 -2.87
N THR A 219 -59.98 -16.21 -3.33
CA THR A 219 -59.80 -17.45 -4.10
C THR A 219 -60.29 -17.16 -5.53
N LEU A 220 -59.37 -17.15 -6.49
CA LEU A 220 -59.74 -17.07 -7.89
C LEU A 220 -59.91 -18.50 -8.45
N LEU A 221 -61.07 -18.81 -8.98
CA LEU A 221 -61.32 -20.04 -9.72
C LEU A 221 -61.18 -19.76 -11.22
N ILE A 222 -60.19 -20.36 -11.83
CA ILE A 222 -60.00 -20.30 -13.28
C ILE A 222 -60.47 -21.64 -13.86
N LYS A 223 -61.42 -21.59 -14.75
CA LYS A 223 -61.92 -22.75 -15.47
C LYS A 223 -61.18 -22.88 -16.78
N ASP A 224 -60.57 -24.01 -17.03
CA ASP A 224 -60.00 -24.30 -18.33
C ASP A 224 -61.15 -24.54 -19.32
N ASN A 225 -61.22 -23.71 -20.36
CA ASN A 225 -62.11 -23.94 -21.49
C ASN A 225 -61.40 -24.93 -22.41
N GLN A 226 -61.67 -26.20 -22.19
CA GLN A 226 -61.38 -27.17 -23.22
C GLN A 226 -62.52 -27.10 -24.25
N ASN A 227 -62.20 -26.66 -25.46
CA ASN A 227 -62.78 -27.16 -26.67
C ASN A 227 -61.80 -28.13 -27.31
#